data_257482b943455c29814e18d5d95e448a
#
_entry.id   257482b943455c29814e18d5d95e448a
#
_cell.length_a   1.000
_cell.length_b   1.000
_cell.length_c   1.000
_cell.angle_alpha   90.00
_cell.angle_beta   90.00
_cell.angle_gamma   90.00
#
_symmetry.space_group_name_H-M   'P 1'
#
loop_
_entity.id
_entity.type
_entity.pdbx_description
1 polymer ?
#
loop_
_entity_poly.entity_id
_entity_poly.type
_entity_poly.pdbx_seq_one_letter_code
_entity_poly.pdbx_strand_id
1 'polypeptide(L)'
;MAKTNQKLLTFLEQNPKSTKNEIQDATGLKGLEPYNLLRKLTKEETIIEHPNQTYSIAIIGGIEEQEPVEQSTKQTTAVKPKTASRDSSKYKFEGEEYGKGPLVRAIVSKYVDDNPKTTYKQLKEIFPDELLKRFGIFQDEKTAKEIAPKGKRYFDKPEQMIKLKDRHIVVCNQFTLANIQPFLKVAKSLVFKIR
;
A
#
# COMPACT_ATOMS: atom_id res chain seq x y z
N MET A 1 30.94 0.80 9.01
CA MET A 1 29.95 1.21 7.96
C MET A 1 30.43 0.89 6.55
N ALA A 2 31.69 1.14 6.16
CA ALA A 2 32.17 0.86 4.79
C ALA A 2 32.04 -0.62 4.34
N LYS A 3 32.36 -1.57 5.22
CA LYS A 3 32.30 -3.02 4.89
C LYS A 3 30.87 -3.51 4.63
N THR A 4 29.87 -2.94 5.26
CA THR A 4 28.46 -3.33 5.11
C THR A 4 27.88 -2.82 3.78
N ASN A 5 28.22 -1.58 3.40
CA ASN A 5 27.83 -1.01 2.12
C ASN A 5 28.39 -1.85 0.97
N GLN A 6 29.66 -2.25 1.08
CA GLN A 6 30.32 -3.04 0.06
C GLN A 6 29.70 -4.42 -0.10
N LYS A 7 29.34 -5.10 1.00
CA LYS A 7 28.63 -6.39 0.95
C LYS A 7 27.26 -6.26 0.24
N LEU A 8 26.51 -5.21 0.52
CA LEU A 8 25.23 -4.96 -0.12
C LEU A 8 25.39 -4.71 -1.62
N LEU A 9 26.33 -3.88 -2.02
CA LEU A 9 26.61 -3.59 -3.43
C LEU A 9 27.06 -4.84 -4.18
N THR A 10 28.02 -5.60 -3.64
CA THR A 10 28.46 -6.87 -4.24
C THR A 10 27.31 -7.88 -4.37
N PHE A 11 26.40 -7.93 -3.39
CA PHE A 11 25.22 -8.79 -3.50
C PHE A 11 24.28 -8.33 -4.63
N LEU A 12 24.02 -7.03 -4.77
CA LEU A 12 23.16 -6.49 -5.83
C LEU A 12 23.79 -6.60 -7.24
N GLU A 13 25.13 -6.60 -7.34
CA GLU A 13 25.83 -6.91 -8.60
C GLU A 13 25.54 -8.32 -9.11
N GLN A 14 25.51 -9.28 -8.19
CA GLN A 14 25.25 -10.68 -8.51
C GLN A 14 23.77 -11.02 -8.61
N ASN A 15 22.92 -10.23 -7.95
CA ASN A 15 21.48 -10.45 -7.84
C ASN A 15 20.71 -9.16 -8.14
N PRO A 16 20.64 -8.73 -9.41
CA PRO A 16 19.85 -7.54 -9.78
C PRO A 16 18.36 -7.77 -9.53
N LYS A 17 17.67 -6.72 -9.13
CA LYS A 17 16.23 -6.71 -8.75
C LYS A 17 15.91 -7.55 -7.50
N SER A 18 16.85 -7.64 -6.56
CA SER A 18 16.62 -8.27 -5.26
C SER A 18 15.68 -7.46 -4.37
N THR A 19 14.86 -8.18 -3.60
CA THR A 19 13.99 -7.59 -2.58
C THR A 19 14.76 -7.20 -1.33
N LYS A 20 14.17 -6.35 -0.51
CA LYS A 20 14.75 -5.97 0.79
C LYS A 20 15.06 -7.17 1.68
N ASN A 21 14.19 -8.20 1.67
CA ASN A 21 14.36 -9.38 2.52
C ASN A 21 15.60 -10.20 2.07
N GLU A 22 15.75 -10.42 0.77
CA GLU A 22 16.93 -11.11 0.21
C GLU A 22 18.22 -10.36 0.53
N ILE A 23 18.20 -9.02 0.42
CA ILE A 23 19.34 -8.18 0.79
C ILE A 23 19.63 -8.28 2.29
N GLN A 24 18.61 -8.31 3.13
CA GLN A 24 18.74 -8.44 4.58
C GLN A 24 19.37 -9.79 4.95
N ASP A 25 18.90 -10.88 4.36
CA ASP A 25 19.40 -12.23 4.61
C ASP A 25 20.85 -12.38 4.16
N ALA A 26 21.19 -11.87 2.97
CA ALA A 26 22.53 -11.94 2.43
C ALA A 26 23.56 -11.07 3.17
N THR A 27 23.13 -9.90 3.68
CA THR A 27 24.03 -8.95 4.38
C THR A 27 24.10 -9.19 5.90
N GLY A 28 23.15 -9.92 6.47
CA GLY A 28 23.02 -10.16 7.90
C GLY A 28 22.57 -8.93 8.70
N LEU A 29 22.05 -7.89 8.03
CA LEU A 29 21.55 -6.67 8.67
C LEU A 29 20.24 -6.93 9.42
N LYS A 30 20.08 -6.32 10.59
CA LYS A 30 18.91 -6.53 11.46
C LYS A 30 18.12 -5.23 11.69
N GLY A 31 16.82 -5.38 11.94
CA GLY A 31 15.94 -4.27 12.32
C GLY A 31 15.78 -3.22 11.22
N LEU A 32 16.06 -1.97 11.53
CA LEU A 32 15.92 -0.83 10.61
C LEU A 32 17.18 -0.52 9.77
N GLU A 33 18.29 -1.19 10.04
CA GLU A 33 19.56 -0.94 9.35
C GLU A 33 19.47 -1.14 7.82
N PRO A 34 18.85 -2.24 7.29
CA PRO A 34 18.70 -2.41 5.86
C PRO A 34 17.92 -1.26 5.21
N TYR A 35 16.85 -0.82 5.86
CA TYR A 35 16.02 0.26 5.35
C TYR A 35 16.78 1.60 5.27
N ASN A 36 17.49 1.95 6.33
CA ASN A 36 18.27 3.19 6.38
C ASN A 36 19.41 3.18 5.35
N LEU A 37 20.05 2.01 5.18
CA LEU A 37 21.14 1.86 4.23
C LEU A 37 20.64 1.93 2.77
N LEU A 38 19.57 1.20 2.43
CA LEU A 38 18.96 1.26 1.10
C LEU A 38 18.51 2.68 0.77
N ARG A 39 17.82 3.36 1.68
CA ARG A 39 17.38 4.74 1.49
C ARG A 39 18.56 5.70 1.27
N LYS A 40 19.66 5.49 1.99
CA LYS A 40 20.88 6.29 1.81
C LYS A 40 21.49 6.08 0.43
N LEU A 41 21.69 4.82 0.02
CA LEU A 41 22.28 4.46 -1.26
C LEU A 41 21.40 4.88 -2.45
N THR A 42 20.07 4.82 -2.30
CA THR A 42 19.14 5.35 -3.32
C THR A 42 19.25 6.88 -3.43
N LYS A 43 19.41 7.59 -2.31
CA LYS A 43 19.62 9.06 -2.31
C LYS A 43 20.99 9.45 -2.92
N GLU A 44 21.99 8.60 -2.75
CA GLU A 44 23.32 8.75 -3.34
C GLU A 44 23.39 8.27 -4.79
N GLU A 45 22.24 7.92 -5.39
CA GLU A 45 22.10 7.39 -6.77
C GLU A 45 23.00 6.18 -7.06
N THR A 46 23.45 5.49 -6.02
CA THR A 46 24.29 4.29 -6.14
C THR A 46 23.44 3.05 -6.47
N ILE A 47 22.20 3.03 -6.04
CA ILE A 47 21.22 1.97 -6.34
C ILE A 47 19.90 2.57 -6.84
N ILE A 48 19.16 1.78 -7.62
CA ILE A 48 17.82 2.11 -8.13
C ILE A 48 16.78 1.28 -7.38
N GLU A 49 15.77 1.94 -6.83
CA GLU A 49 14.57 1.28 -6.30
C GLU A 49 13.52 1.17 -7.41
N HIS A 50 13.10 -0.05 -7.72
CA HIS A 50 12.07 -0.34 -8.72
C HIS A 50 10.65 -0.30 -8.11
N PRO A 51 9.59 -0.09 -8.92
CA PRO A 51 8.21 0.00 -8.43
C PRO A 51 7.69 -1.23 -7.67
N ASN A 52 8.31 -2.39 -7.87
CA ASN A 52 7.99 -3.64 -7.17
C ASN A 52 8.77 -3.84 -5.86
N GLN A 53 9.41 -2.79 -5.33
CA GLN A 53 10.24 -2.80 -4.12
C GLN A 53 11.47 -3.72 -4.22
N THR A 54 12.01 -3.87 -5.41
CA THR A 54 13.32 -4.48 -5.65
C THR A 54 14.38 -3.41 -5.91
N TYR A 55 15.64 -3.77 -5.71
CA TYR A 55 16.78 -2.88 -5.82
C TYR A 55 17.81 -3.43 -6.81
N SER A 56 18.44 -2.55 -7.56
CA SER A 56 19.58 -2.86 -8.43
C SER A 56 20.63 -1.77 -8.33
N ILE A 57 21.87 -2.06 -8.76
CA ILE A 57 22.92 -1.04 -8.84
C ILE A 57 22.60 -0.07 -9.97
N ALA A 58 22.83 1.23 -9.73
CA ALA A 58 22.82 2.23 -10.77
C ALA A 58 24.10 2.10 -11.58
N ILE A 59 24.05 1.44 -12.72
CA ILE A 59 25.20 1.34 -13.64
C ILE A 59 25.36 2.70 -14.30
N ILE A 60 26.37 3.46 -13.88
CA ILE A 60 26.82 4.65 -14.60
C ILE A 60 27.64 4.16 -15.79
N GLY A 61 27.02 4.01 -16.94
CA GLY A 61 27.68 3.72 -18.20
C GLY A 61 27.28 2.40 -18.86
N GLY A 62 26.32 2.49 -19.75
CA GLY A 62 26.11 1.72 -20.98
C GLY A 62 26.15 0.21 -20.95
N ILE A 63 25.06 -0.40 -21.28
CA ILE A 63 24.82 -1.19 -22.50
C ILE A 63 23.32 -1.54 -22.51
N GLU A 64 22.75 -1.30 -23.68
CA GLU A 64 21.40 -1.68 -24.10
C GLU A 64 21.22 -3.21 -24.07
N GLU A 65 20.04 -3.66 -23.67
CA GLU A 65 19.41 -4.77 -24.37
C GLU A 65 17.88 -4.54 -24.45
N GLN A 66 17.49 -4.42 -25.67
CA GLN A 66 16.18 -4.32 -26.29
C GLN A 66 15.30 -5.49 -25.88
N GLU A 67 13.98 -5.32 -25.78
CA GLU A 67 12.98 -5.43 -26.80
C GLU A 67 11.55 -5.47 -26.27
N PRO A 68 10.51 -5.32 -27.06
CA PRO A 68 10.26 -4.46 -28.20
C PRO A 68 9.08 -3.47 -28.08
N VAL A 69 9.08 -2.60 -29.03
CA VAL A 69 8.18 -1.50 -29.37
C VAL A 69 6.79 -1.95 -29.78
N GLU A 70 5.76 -1.20 -29.37
CA GLU A 70 4.72 -0.80 -30.33
C GLU A 70 4.33 0.67 -30.13
N GLN A 71 4.40 1.35 -31.24
CA GLN A 71 4.23 2.78 -31.46
C GLN A 71 2.77 3.23 -31.36
N SER A 72 2.52 4.43 -30.86
CA SER A 72 1.81 5.44 -31.64
C SER A 72 1.95 6.85 -31.07
N THR A 73 2.60 7.60 -31.82
CA THR A 73 2.76 9.04 -32.14
C THR A 73 1.87 10.10 -31.48
N LYS A 74 2.61 11.22 -31.11
CA LYS A 74 2.31 12.68 -31.18
C LYS A 74 1.42 13.26 -30.08
N GLN A 75 1.76 14.36 -29.42
CA GLN A 75 2.39 15.63 -29.81
C GLN A 75 2.76 16.44 -28.53
N THR A 76 3.84 17.19 -28.65
CA THR A 76 4.40 18.24 -27.79
C THR A 76 3.38 19.24 -27.24
N THR A 77 3.45 19.57 -25.95
CA THR A 77 3.50 20.95 -25.42
C THR A 77 3.77 20.99 -23.91
N ALA A 78 4.73 21.87 -23.52
CA ALA A 78 4.94 22.55 -22.24
C ALA A 78 4.93 21.76 -20.92
N VAL A 79 6.12 21.58 -20.37
CA VAL A 79 6.42 21.05 -19.03
C VAL A 79 5.90 22.00 -17.96
N LYS A 80 4.86 21.56 -17.21
CA LYS A 80 4.60 21.96 -15.83
C LYS A 80 5.01 20.83 -14.91
N PRO A 81 5.54 21.06 -13.70
CA PRO A 81 5.95 19.97 -12.81
C PRO A 81 4.74 19.09 -12.49
N LYS A 82 4.80 17.82 -12.88
CA LYS A 82 3.78 16.84 -12.58
C LYS A 82 3.69 16.63 -11.08
N THR A 83 2.69 17.23 -10.46
CA THR A 83 2.11 16.70 -9.22
C THR A 83 1.81 15.23 -9.43
N ALA A 84 2.28 14.39 -8.50
CA ALA A 84 2.08 12.94 -8.54
C ALA A 84 0.61 12.63 -8.94
N SER A 85 0.44 11.95 -10.07
CA SER A 85 -0.88 11.55 -10.57
C SER A 85 -1.60 10.76 -9.49
N ARG A 86 -2.74 11.28 -9.00
CA ARG A 86 -3.60 10.53 -8.09
C ARG A 86 -4.02 9.25 -8.79
N ASP A 87 -3.62 8.13 -8.21
CA ASP A 87 -4.05 6.81 -8.64
C ASP A 87 -5.59 6.73 -8.61
N SER A 88 -6.18 6.66 -9.78
CA SER A 88 -7.63 6.65 -10.03
C SER A 88 -8.19 5.23 -10.20
N SER A 89 -7.46 4.19 -9.75
CA SER A 89 -7.92 2.80 -9.85
C SER A 89 -9.33 2.63 -9.30
N LYS A 90 -10.18 1.99 -10.09
CA LYS A 90 -11.56 1.65 -9.76
C LYS A 90 -11.69 0.14 -9.57
N TYR A 91 -12.62 -0.24 -8.74
CA TYR A 91 -12.96 -1.63 -8.43
C TYR A 91 -14.46 -1.81 -8.57
N LYS A 92 -14.88 -2.92 -9.15
CA LYS A 92 -16.30 -3.28 -9.23
C LYS A 92 -16.68 -4.20 -8.07
N PHE A 93 -17.70 -3.81 -7.32
CA PHE A 93 -18.27 -4.58 -6.22
C PHE A 93 -19.80 -4.39 -6.20
N GLU A 94 -20.55 -5.49 -6.12
CA GLU A 94 -22.02 -5.48 -6.13
C GLU A 94 -22.65 -4.71 -7.33
N GLY A 95 -21.95 -4.69 -8.46
CA GLY A 95 -22.41 -3.99 -9.68
C GLY A 95 -22.00 -2.51 -9.78
N GLU A 96 -21.49 -1.93 -8.72
CA GLU A 96 -21.07 -0.52 -8.66
C GLU A 96 -19.54 -0.36 -8.74
N GLU A 97 -19.08 0.83 -9.15
CA GLU A 97 -17.67 1.18 -9.24
C GLU A 97 -17.25 2.04 -8.05
N TYR A 98 -16.21 1.60 -7.37
CA TYR A 98 -15.67 2.24 -6.18
C TYR A 98 -14.20 2.62 -6.36
N GLY A 99 -13.81 3.78 -5.79
CA GLY A 99 -12.41 4.03 -5.46
C GLY A 99 -11.99 3.21 -4.23
N LYS A 100 -10.70 3.18 -3.90
CA LYS A 100 -10.12 2.34 -2.84
C LYS A 100 -10.79 2.46 -1.48
N GLY A 101 -10.88 3.68 -0.94
CA GLY A 101 -11.51 3.92 0.37
C GLY A 101 -13.00 3.58 0.39
N PRO A 102 -13.81 4.09 -0.55
CA PRO A 102 -15.22 3.73 -0.67
C PRO A 102 -15.45 2.22 -0.84
N LEU A 103 -14.59 1.50 -1.58
CA LEU A 103 -14.67 0.05 -1.70
C LEU A 103 -14.53 -0.65 -0.34
N VAL A 104 -13.51 -0.28 0.43
CA VAL A 104 -13.29 -0.87 1.77
C VAL A 104 -14.52 -0.64 2.65
N ARG A 105 -15.07 0.57 2.64
CA ARG A 105 -16.29 0.88 3.39
C ARG A 105 -17.48 0.04 2.91
N ALA A 106 -17.69 -0.10 1.60
CA ALA A 106 -18.79 -0.89 1.04
C ALA A 106 -18.69 -2.37 1.45
N ILE A 107 -17.49 -2.96 1.40
CA ILE A 107 -17.25 -4.35 1.80
C ILE A 107 -17.48 -4.56 3.29
N VAL A 108 -16.96 -3.66 4.15
CA VAL A 108 -17.19 -3.74 5.61
C VAL A 108 -18.66 -3.56 5.94
N SER A 109 -19.37 -2.61 5.29
CA SER A 109 -20.81 -2.43 5.46
C SER A 109 -21.56 -3.69 5.07
N LYS A 110 -21.31 -4.22 3.88
CA LYS A 110 -21.95 -5.44 3.40
C LYS A 110 -21.72 -6.63 4.34
N TYR A 111 -20.50 -6.79 4.85
CA TYR A 111 -20.21 -7.83 5.83
C TYR A 111 -21.07 -7.69 7.10
N VAL A 112 -21.22 -6.47 7.62
CA VAL A 112 -22.02 -6.19 8.82
C VAL A 112 -23.52 -6.38 8.53
N ASP A 113 -24.00 -5.97 7.36
CA ASP A 113 -25.40 -6.15 6.93
C ASP A 113 -25.75 -7.64 6.82
N ASP A 114 -24.82 -8.46 6.29
CA ASP A 114 -25.01 -9.92 6.21
C ASP A 114 -24.86 -10.61 7.60
N ASN A 115 -24.19 -9.94 8.56
CA ASN A 115 -23.92 -10.44 9.90
C ASN A 115 -24.32 -9.43 11.00
N PRO A 116 -25.62 -9.13 11.19
CA PRO A 116 -26.08 -8.01 12.03
C PRO A 116 -25.79 -8.17 13.53
N LYS A 117 -25.36 -9.34 13.96
CA LYS A 117 -24.97 -9.61 15.35
C LYS A 117 -23.47 -9.39 15.63
N THR A 118 -22.69 -8.97 14.61
CA THR A 118 -21.26 -8.76 14.72
C THR A 118 -20.93 -7.65 15.71
N THR A 119 -20.01 -7.97 16.62
CA THR A 119 -19.44 -7.01 17.58
C THR A 119 -18.14 -6.42 17.03
N TYR A 120 -17.70 -5.31 17.61
CA TYR A 120 -16.43 -4.67 17.25
C TYR A 120 -15.23 -5.63 17.34
N LYS A 121 -15.18 -6.45 18.39
CA LYS A 121 -14.11 -7.44 18.59
C LYS A 121 -14.10 -8.48 17.47
N GLN A 122 -15.25 -9.05 17.15
CA GLN A 122 -15.38 -10.05 16.08
C GLN A 122 -15.00 -9.47 14.72
N LEU A 123 -15.40 -8.22 14.44
CA LEU A 123 -15.03 -7.55 13.19
C LEU A 123 -13.51 -7.29 13.10
N LYS A 124 -12.85 -7.00 14.23
CA LYS A 124 -11.37 -6.87 14.32
C LYS A 124 -10.63 -8.19 14.09
N GLU A 125 -11.21 -9.32 14.48
CA GLU A 125 -10.65 -10.64 14.19
C GLU A 125 -10.67 -10.96 12.68
N ILE A 126 -11.67 -10.45 11.96
CA ILE A 126 -11.82 -10.64 10.51
C ILE A 126 -10.97 -9.63 9.72
N PHE A 127 -11.01 -8.37 10.12
CA PHE A 127 -10.26 -7.27 9.50
C PHE A 127 -9.32 -6.64 10.55
N PRO A 128 -8.20 -7.31 10.87
CA PRO A 128 -7.26 -6.82 11.88
C PRO A 128 -6.55 -5.53 11.45
N ASP A 129 -6.06 -4.76 12.42
CA ASP A 129 -5.43 -3.47 12.18
C ASP A 129 -4.12 -3.58 11.39
N GLU A 130 -3.49 -4.74 11.40
CA GLU A 130 -2.28 -5.06 10.63
C GLU A 130 -2.49 -4.94 9.13
N LEU A 131 -3.72 -5.08 8.65
CA LEU A 131 -4.05 -4.88 7.23
C LEU A 131 -3.81 -3.42 6.78
N LEU A 132 -3.88 -2.46 7.72
CA LEU A 132 -3.53 -1.06 7.50
C LEU A 132 -2.83 -0.49 8.73
N LYS A 133 -1.56 -0.82 8.91
CA LYS A 133 -0.73 -0.66 10.11
C LYS A 133 -0.85 0.67 10.86
N ARG A 134 -1.09 1.80 10.19
CA ARG A 134 -1.06 3.11 10.84
C ARG A 134 -2.42 3.53 11.41
N PHE A 135 -3.51 3.14 10.74
CA PHE A 135 -4.85 3.68 11.04
C PHE A 135 -5.87 2.59 11.36
N GLY A 136 -5.51 1.32 11.09
CA GLY A 136 -6.48 0.23 11.04
C GLY A 136 -7.47 0.38 9.88
N ILE A 137 -8.21 -0.68 9.59
CA ILE A 137 -9.27 -0.65 8.56
C ILE A 137 -10.45 0.21 9.01
N PHE A 138 -10.81 0.10 10.28
CA PHE A 138 -11.87 0.89 10.93
C PHE A 138 -11.53 1.10 12.40
N GLN A 139 -12.15 2.11 13.00
CA GLN A 139 -12.04 2.40 14.42
C GLN A 139 -13.42 2.81 14.96
N ASP A 140 -13.58 2.77 16.29
CA ASP A 140 -14.69 3.46 16.91
C ASP A 140 -14.51 4.99 16.78
N GLU A 141 -15.61 5.74 16.87
CA GLU A 141 -15.61 7.18 16.61
C GLU A 141 -14.64 7.94 17.53
N LYS A 142 -14.54 7.53 18.81
CA LYS A 142 -13.67 8.19 19.79
C LYS A 142 -12.19 7.98 19.43
N THR A 143 -11.79 6.74 19.22
CA THR A 143 -10.42 6.39 18.82
C THR A 143 -10.03 7.02 17.49
N ALA A 144 -10.96 7.08 16.53
CA ALA A 144 -10.69 7.73 15.24
C ALA A 144 -10.41 9.23 15.38
N LYS A 145 -11.12 9.92 16.27
CA LYS A 145 -10.87 11.33 16.59
C LYS A 145 -9.53 11.56 17.31
N GLU A 146 -9.13 10.64 18.18
CA GLU A 146 -7.83 10.68 18.86
C GLU A 146 -6.66 10.46 17.84
N ILE A 147 -6.79 9.48 16.95
CA ILE A 147 -5.79 9.18 15.91
C ILE A 147 -5.71 10.30 14.86
N ALA A 148 -6.83 10.90 14.51
CA ALA A 148 -6.95 11.90 13.46
C ALA A 148 -7.80 13.11 13.88
N PRO A 149 -7.32 13.95 14.81
CA PRO A 149 -8.12 15.06 15.37
C PRO A 149 -8.54 16.11 14.32
N LYS A 150 -7.86 16.16 13.17
CA LYS A 150 -8.24 17.03 12.04
C LYS A 150 -9.27 16.42 11.08
N GLY A 151 -9.86 15.27 11.42
CA GLY A 151 -11.07 14.70 10.81
C GLY A 151 -10.94 14.26 9.34
N LYS A 152 -9.80 14.03 8.74
CA LYS A 152 -9.68 13.74 7.29
C LYS A 152 -9.21 12.32 6.94
N ARG A 153 -9.21 11.40 7.90
CA ARG A 153 -8.64 10.06 7.73
C ARG A 153 -9.68 8.95 7.71
N TYR A 154 -10.89 9.25 8.12
CA TYR A 154 -11.98 8.30 8.22
C TYR A 154 -13.22 8.85 7.53
N PHE A 155 -14.15 7.98 7.18
CA PHE A 155 -15.52 8.32 6.77
C PHE A 155 -16.33 8.58 8.05
N ASP A 156 -16.28 9.81 8.55
CA ASP A 156 -16.79 10.23 9.86
C ASP A 156 -18.14 10.95 9.81
N LYS A 157 -18.74 11.10 8.62
CA LYS A 157 -20.08 11.63 8.49
C LYS A 157 -21.10 10.63 9.01
N PRO A 158 -22.19 11.08 9.68
CA PRO A 158 -23.21 10.20 10.25
C PRO A 158 -23.75 9.14 9.27
N GLU A 159 -23.99 9.53 8.02
CA GLU A 159 -24.45 8.64 6.95
C GLU A 159 -23.40 7.64 6.44
N GLN A 160 -22.15 7.82 6.84
CA GLN A 160 -21.04 6.97 6.44
C GLN A 160 -20.59 6.01 7.53
N MET A 161 -21.07 6.22 8.75
CA MET A 161 -20.79 5.35 9.89
C MET A 161 -21.49 4.01 9.72
N ILE A 162 -20.84 2.93 10.18
CA ILE A 162 -21.40 1.60 10.18
C ILE A 162 -21.82 1.25 11.61
N LYS A 163 -23.07 0.79 11.79
CA LYS A 163 -23.61 0.42 13.09
C LYS A 163 -23.32 -1.07 13.34
N LEU A 164 -22.57 -1.37 14.37
CA LEU A 164 -22.41 -2.71 14.91
C LEU A 164 -23.42 -2.99 16.03
N LYS A 165 -23.45 -4.22 16.53
CA LYS A 165 -24.30 -4.61 17.66
C LYS A 165 -24.01 -3.77 18.91
N ASP A 166 -22.74 -3.46 19.15
CA ASP A 166 -22.25 -2.85 20.40
C ASP A 166 -21.81 -1.38 20.25
N ARG A 167 -21.56 -0.90 19.01
CA ARG A 167 -21.11 0.49 18.77
C ARG A 167 -21.20 0.92 17.30
N HIS A 168 -20.92 2.21 17.04
CA HIS A 168 -20.69 2.70 15.69
C HIS A 168 -19.18 2.69 15.38
N ILE A 169 -18.86 2.46 14.11
CA ILE A 169 -17.49 2.51 13.61
C ILE A 169 -17.39 3.43 12.40
N VAL A 170 -16.18 3.94 12.18
CA VAL A 170 -15.79 4.74 11.03
C VAL A 170 -14.68 4.01 10.28
N VAL A 171 -14.79 3.89 8.96
CA VAL A 171 -13.82 3.20 8.11
C VAL A 171 -12.74 4.18 7.64
N CYS A 172 -11.49 3.75 7.61
CA CYS A 172 -10.39 4.55 7.08
C CYS A 172 -10.58 4.83 5.58
N ASN A 173 -10.20 6.03 5.14
CA ASN A 173 -10.26 6.44 3.73
C ASN A 173 -8.88 6.56 3.06
N GLN A 174 -7.81 6.21 3.80
CA GLN A 174 -6.41 6.42 3.37
C GLN A 174 -5.81 5.15 2.74
N PHE A 175 -6.32 4.79 1.56
CA PHE A 175 -5.84 3.62 0.83
C PHE A 175 -5.06 4.00 -0.43
N THR A 176 -3.90 3.38 -0.60
CA THR A 176 -3.11 3.35 -1.83
C THR A 176 -3.28 2.01 -2.55
N LEU A 177 -2.80 1.88 -3.79
CA LEU A 177 -2.84 0.61 -4.52
C LEU A 177 -2.09 -0.52 -3.78
N ALA A 178 -0.99 -0.18 -3.12
CA ALA A 178 -0.18 -1.15 -2.39
C ALA A 178 -0.83 -1.59 -1.06
N ASN A 179 -1.32 -0.62 -0.26
CA ASN A 179 -1.80 -0.95 1.09
C ASN A 179 -3.23 -1.50 1.13
N ILE A 180 -4.00 -1.44 0.04
CA ILE A 180 -5.31 -2.08 -0.05
C ILE A 180 -5.22 -3.59 -0.32
N GLN A 181 -4.11 -4.09 -0.87
CA GLN A 181 -3.98 -5.49 -1.29
C GLN A 181 -4.19 -6.51 -0.16
N PRO A 182 -3.62 -6.34 1.05
CA PRO A 182 -3.91 -7.25 2.17
C PRO A 182 -5.40 -7.34 2.49
N PHE A 183 -6.10 -6.19 2.52
CA PHE A 183 -7.55 -6.15 2.74
C PHE A 183 -8.33 -6.88 1.64
N LEU A 184 -7.97 -6.67 0.36
CA LEU A 184 -8.62 -7.35 -0.76
C LEU A 184 -8.44 -8.87 -0.71
N LYS A 185 -7.30 -9.37 -0.22
CA LYS A 185 -7.09 -10.81 -0.01
C LYS A 185 -8.07 -11.37 1.02
N VAL A 186 -8.23 -10.69 2.16
CA VAL A 186 -9.21 -11.08 3.20
C VAL A 186 -10.63 -11.00 2.65
N ALA A 187 -11.00 -9.91 1.98
CA ALA A 187 -12.34 -9.76 1.40
C ALA A 187 -12.66 -10.87 0.39
N LYS A 188 -11.71 -11.26 -0.46
CA LYS A 188 -11.88 -12.39 -1.39
C LYS A 188 -12.03 -13.74 -0.68
N SER A 189 -11.34 -13.96 0.44
CA SER A 189 -11.52 -15.19 1.25
C SER A 189 -12.90 -15.27 1.91
N LEU A 190 -13.55 -14.13 2.11
CA LEU A 190 -14.94 -14.03 2.58
C LEU A 190 -15.98 -14.16 1.43
N VAL A 191 -15.54 -14.63 0.24
CA VAL A 191 -16.37 -14.86 -0.96
C VAL A 191 -16.93 -13.58 -1.60
N PHE A 192 -16.42 -12.40 -1.25
CA PHE A 192 -16.79 -11.16 -1.95
C PHE A 192 -16.21 -11.12 -3.37
N LYS A 193 -17.10 -10.93 -4.36
CA LYS A 193 -16.71 -10.82 -5.78
C LYS A 193 -16.25 -9.39 -6.10
N ILE A 194 -14.94 -9.17 -6.08
CA ILE A 194 -14.30 -7.90 -6.39
C ILE A 194 -13.55 -8.04 -7.72
N ARG A 195 -13.85 -7.15 -8.67
CA ARG A 195 -13.23 -7.08 -10.00
C ARG A 195 -12.51 -5.77 -10.21
#